data_4a6d1a5bfe96f5bb254dece501bb9c2a
#
_entry.id   4a6d1a5bfe96f5bb254dece501bb9c2a
#
_cell.length_a   1.000
_cell.length_b   1.000
_cell.length_c   1.000
_cell.angle_alpha   90.00
_cell.angle_beta   90.00
_cell.angle_gamma   90.00
#
_symmetry.space_group_name_H-M   'P 1'
#
loop_
_entity.id
_entity.type
_entity.pdbx_description
1 polymer ?
#
loop_
_entity_poly.entity_id
_entity_poly.type
_entity_poly.pdbx_seq_one_letter_code
_entity_poly.pdbx_strand_id
1 'polypeptide(L)'
;DARLLIYRKSAVPKDKERVYDPFIGMTQIGARFPIGPNDSYINLCKNFLHGKTEAIDELFKNGTASFANINALQEGVNYPELETLTGGKSMVEITLNLLALNEINSTAWMSEWKSFGENHLPGLDSNGTTLKDVKQKLWQYLLFSEFVHDLPGTLPAELNTVAKCPKENMESINNLCQSIRNRTDLRDDYVEQAQAITSRLHLDSLFADAIDLGKIVTFAFENKVEFNIYLDHLHKGEYTEATLLVAKNKKSVWYQADAGVALFWNLTDQCERMMQCIRQPLDDLDNLKNFVLWYSEEGYKVDYAFRRFQTILTGSDIDTPQINELAQFVYRNYRSFTEQIQGRYQKLIDEEGYPIAGINWNIQAWNKEIAPLLNAHKRVAIIYADAFRFEMGKELAQSLENSYTVSIQPSAAYVPTVTRFGMAALLPDAESKLQLAVEEGKLQPYLEGKKVDLPTDRISYIESKVPAHVKLMDVRSEDFLSANVTSDVNLLIIRSQSIDAAGENLNSVGYSEMESEMRLFTKCIRACKNSGFDNVVIMADHGYMVQPKYQAGDNMSKPVGTSVMNERRSQAGDLNGNENSWLYTPEQIGVQSQVYRFAFAKQYGIYEKNKIYFHEGLSLQENIVPI
;
A
#
# COMPACT_ATOMS: atom_id res chain seq x y z
N ASP A 1 -3.73 -19.16 21.59
CA ASP A 1 -4.22 -17.90 22.16
C ASP A 1 -4.71 -18.14 23.58
N ALA A 2 -4.06 -17.52 24.57
CA ALA A 2 -4.50 -17.65 25.96
C ALA A 2 -5.70 -16.71 26.17
N ARG A 3 -6.84 -17.26 26.56
CA ARG A 3 -8.01 -16.48 26.98
C ARG A 3 -7.98 -16.33 28.49
N LEU A 4 -8.06 -15.10 29.01
CA LEU A 4 -8.11 -14.82 30.43
C LEU A 4 -9.57 -14.52 30.81
N LEU A 5 -10.14 -15.37 31.68
CA LEU A 5 -11.43 -15.14 32.31
C LEU A 5 -11.22 -14.61 33.72
N ILE A 6 -11.69 -13.41 34.01
CA ILE A 6 -11.64 -12.81 35.35
C ILE A 6 -13.04 -12.86 35.97
N TYR A 7 -13.18 -13.68 37.02
CA TYR A 7 -14.40 -13.71 37.82
C TYR A 7 -14.26 -12.86 39.07
N ARG A 8 -15.20 -11.94 39.28
CA ARG A 8 -15.26 -11.11 40.47
C ARG A 8 -16.49 -11.43 41.31
N LYS A 9 -16.27 -11.83 42.55
CA LYS A 9 -17.33 -12.20 43.48
C LYS A 9 -18.06 -10.99 44.09
N SER A 10 -17.47 -9.78 44.03
CA SER A 10 -18.03 -8.54 44.57
C SER A 10 -18.69 -7.71 43.49
N ALA A 11 -19.65 -6.84 43.89
CA ALA A 11 -20.24 -5.88 42.99
C ALA A 11 -19.19 -4.96 42.35
N VAL A 12 -19.45 -4.52 41.11
CA VAL A 12 -18.57 -3.56 40.41
C VAL A 12 -18.53 -2.25 41.16
N PRO A 13 -17.34 -1.68 41.48
CA PRO A 13 -17.25 -0.41 42.18
C PRO A 13 -17.99 0.72 41.45
N LYS A 14 -18.58 1.65 42.20
CA LYS A 14 -19.17 2.86 41.66
C LYS A 14 -18.07 3.78 41.11
N ASP A 15 -18.42 4.70 40.23
CA ASP A 15 -17.46 5.48 39.41
C ASP A 15 -16.32 6.15 40.21
N LYS A 16 -16.56 6.61 41.42
CA LYS A 16 -15.52 7.22 42.28
C LYS A 16 -14.50 6.21 42.85
N GLU A 17 -14.88 4.96 42.94
CA GLU A 17 -14.03 3.86 43.49
C GLU A 17 -13.32 3.06 42.38
N ARG A 18 -13.71 3.28 41.13
CA ARG A 18 -13.13 2.57 39.96
C ARG A 18 -11.64 2.82 39.77
N VAL A 19 -11.15 3.99 40.19
CA VAL A 19 -9.72 4.34 40.07
C VAL A 19 -8.82 3.39 40.86
N TYR A 20 -9.33 2.78 41.91
CA TYR A 20 -8.60 1.83 42.76
C TYR A 20 -8.85 0.35 42.40
N ASP A 21 -9.65 0.10 41.38
CA ASP A 21 -9.91 -1.28 40.92
C ASP A 21 -8.76 -1.79 40.07
N PRO A 22 -8.00 -2.81 40.51
CA PRO A 22 -6.86 -3.33 39.75
C PRO A 22 -7.23 -3.93 38.38
N PHE A 23 -8.54 -4.21 38.18
CA PHE A 23 -9.03 -4.78 36.93
C PHE A 23 -9.65 -3.74 35.98
N ILE A 24 -9.64 -2.44 36.33
CA ILE A 24 -10.28 -1.41 35.51
C ILE A 24 -9.66 -1.33 34.08
N GLY A 25 -8.36 -1.51 33.98
CA GLY A 25 -7.66 -1.56 32.69
C GLY A 25 -8.10 -2.75 31.81
N MET A 26 -8.46 -3.88 32.43
CA MET A 26 -8.93 -5.07 31.71
C MET A 26 -10.32 -4.85 31.10
N THR A 27 -11.14 -3.95 31.66
CA THR A 27 -12.46 -3.62 31.11
C THR A 27 -12.38 -2.74 29.86
N GLN A 28 -11.22 -2.15 29.57
CA GLN A 28 -10.98 -1.33 28.37
C GLN A 28 -10.55 -2.16 27.17
N ILE A 29 -9.93 -3.29 27.40
CA ILE A 29 -9.37 -4.17 26.36
C ILE A 29 -10.11 -5.51 26.22
N GLY A 30 -10.97 -5.87 27.16
CA GLY A 30 -11.75 -7.11 27.19
C GLY A 30 -13.26 -6.87 27.20
N ALA A 31 -14.01 -7.91 26.86
CA ALA A 31 -15.46 -7.88 27.00
C ALA A 31 -15.85 -7.95 28.48
N ARG A 32 -16.76 -7.06 28.88
CA ARG A 32 -17.33 -7.07 30.22
C ARG A 32 -18.75 -7.60 30.18
N PHE A 33 -19.06 -8.53 31.09
CA PHE A 33 -20.41 -9.01 31.29
C PHE A 33 -20.94 -8.61 32.68
N PRO A 34 -22.18 -8.15 32.82
CA PRO A 34 -23.13 -7.77 31.76
C PRO A 34 -22.74 -6.46 31.07
N ILE A 35 -23.02 -6.36 29.76
CA ILE A 35 -22.72 -5.18 28.94
C ILE A 35 -23.83 -4.14 29.07
N GLY A 36 -25.08 -4.59 29.21
CA GLY A 36 -26.27 -3.75 29.28
C GLY A 36 -27.30 -4.21 30.31
N PRO A 37 -28.37 -3.46 30.49
CA PRO A 37 -29.42 -3.77 31.47
C PRO A 37 -30.19 -5.05 31.17
N ASN A 38 -30.17 -5.51 29.93
CA ASN A 38 -30.83 -6.75 29.49
C ASN A 38 -29.87 -7.97 29.50
N ASP A 39 -28.59 -7.77 29.77
CA ASP A 39 -27.59 -8.84 29.86
C ASP A 39 -27.62 -9.47 31.25
N SER A 40 -28.71 -10.14 31.54
CA SER A 40 -28.82 -10.97 32.74
C SER A 40 -28.43 -12.42 32.42
N TYR A 41 -27.95 -13.14 33.44
CA TYR A 41 -27.64 -14.58 33.30
C TYR A 41 -28.82 -15.39 32.76
N ILE A 42 -30.04 -15.05 33.17
CA ILE A 42 -31.27 -15.69 32.66
C ILE A 42 -31.47 -15.43 31.16
N ASN A 43 -31.25 -14.19 30.71
CA ASN A 43 -31.37 -13.85 29.29
C ASN A 43 -30.30 -14.54 28.42
N LEU A 44 -29.07 -14.65 28.93
CA LEU A 44 -28.03 -15.44 28.27
C LEU A 44 -28.42 -16.90 28.14
N CYS A 45 -28.93 -17.50 29.22
CA CYS A 45 -29.40 -18.90 29.19
C CYS A 45 -30.51 -19.07 28.16
N LYS A 46 -31.48 -18.12 28.07
CA LYS A 46 -32.57 -18.17 27.09
C LYS A 46 -32.06 -17.99 25.65
N ASN A 47 -31.09 -17.14 25.45
CA ASN A 47 -30.47 -16.93 24.15
C ASN A 47 -29.61 -18.11 23.71
N PHE A 48 -29.02 -18.81 24.65
CA PHE A 48 -28.21 -20.01 24.40
C PHE A 48 -29.03 -21.28 24.20
N LEU A 49 -30.10 -21.46 25.01
CA LEU A 49 -30.96 -22.61 25.00
C LEU A 49 -32.35 -22.25 24.41
N HIS A 50 -32.38 -21.99 23.11
CA HIS A 50 -33.61 -21.68 22.40
C HIS A 50 -34.68 -22.79 22.61
N GLY A 51 -35.92 -22.38 22.81
CA GLY A 51 -37.04 -23.30 23.07
C GLY A 51 -37.12 -23.87 24.49
N LYS A 52 -36.19 -23.51 25.40
CA LYS A 52 -36.22 -23.94 26.82
C LYS A 52 -36.58 -22.79 27.77
N THR A 53 -37.20 -21.73 27.26
CA THR A 53 -37.51 -20.48 28.01
C THR A 53 -38.27 -20.77 29.31
N GLU A 54 -39.32 -21.58 29.25
CA GLU A 54 -40.14 -21.90 30.43
C GLU A 54 -39.35 -22.69 31.47
N ALA A 55 -38.57 -23.69 31.08
CA ALA A 55 -37.72 -24.47 31.96
C ALA A 55 -36.62 -23.63 32.62
N ILE A 56 -36.04 -22.70 31.86
CA ILE A 56 -35.06 -21.75 32.39
C ILE A 56 -35.72 -20.82 33.41
N ASP A 57 -36.90 -20.24 33.09
CA ASP A 57 -37.63 -19.39 34.01
C ASP A 57 -37.97 -20.10 35.33
N GLU A 58 -38.35 -21.37 35.24
CA GLU A 58 -38.64 -22.19 36.41
C GLU A 58 -37.39 -22.42 37.28
N LEU A 59 -36.23 -22.74 36.69
CA LEU A 59 -34.98 -22.90 37.44
C LEU A 59 -34.57 -21.59 38.15
N PHE A 60 -34.69 -20.45 37.50
CA PHE A 60 -34.38 -19.17 38.12
C PHE A 60 -35.40 -18.77 39.18
N LYS A 61 -36.70 -18.99 38.97
CA LYS A 61 -37.76 -18.72 39.91
C LYS A 61 -37.62 -19.56 41.18
N ASN A 62 -37.20 -20.79 41.05
CA ASN A 62 -37.02 -21.73 42.18
C ASN A 62 -35.66 -21.57 42.87
N GLY A 63 -34.80 -20.68 42.40
CA GLY A 63 -33.44 -20.46 42.93
C GLY A 63 -32.49 -21.64 42.73
N THR A 64 -32.80 -22.53 41.80
CA THR A 64 -32.00 -23.72 41.46
C THR A 64 -31.18 -23.57 40.18
N ALA A 65 -31.11 -22.37 39.60
CA ALA A 65 -30.33 -22.04 38.40
C ALA A 65 -28.83 -22.12 38.69
N SER A 66 -28.26 -23.30 38.56
CA SER A 66 -26.83 -23.55 38.57
C SER A 66 -26.34 -23.85 37.14
N PHE A 67 -25.04 -23.72 36.89
CA PHE A 67 -24.44 -24.11 35.61
C PHE A 67 -24.76 -25.56 35.22
N ALA A 68 -24.71 -26.49 36.22
CA ALA A 68 -25.07 -27.89 36.03
C ALA A 68 -26.53 -28.09 35.62
N ASN A 69 -27.47 -27.40 36.31
CA ASN A 69 -28.90 -27.53 36.01
C ASN A 69 -29.29 -26.89 34.68
N ILE A 70 -28.62 -25.82 34.29
CA ILE A 70 -28.79 -25.19 32.96
C ILE A 70 -28.25 -26.13 31.88
N ASN A 71 -27.05 -26.72 32.08
CA ASN A 71 -26.53 -27.72 31.15
C ASN A 71 -27.41 -28.97 31.03
N ALA A 72 -28.01 -29.42 32.13
CA ALA A 72 -28.92 -30.54 32.09
C ALA A 72 -30.18 -30.29 31.24
N LEU A 73 -30.58 -29.03 31.04
CA LEU A 73 -31.63 -28.69 30.07
C LEU A 73 -31.16 -28.86 28.62
N GLN A 74 -29.85 -28.75 28.36
CA GLN A 74 -29.24 -28.99 27.06
C GLN A 74 -29.12 -30.50 26.77
N GLU A 75 -28.85 -31.32 27.79
CA GLU A 75 -28.66 -32.75 27.68
C GLU A 75 -29.95 -33.55 27.31
N GLY A 76 -31.10 -32.85 27.25
CA GLY A 76 -32.40 -33.51 26.95
C GLY A 76 -32.60 -33.94 25.49
N VAL A 77 -31.72 -33.54 24.54
CA VAL A 77 -31.76 -33.98 23.13
C VAL A 77 -30.34 -34.29 22.69
N ASN A 78 -29.97 -35.57 22.78
CA ASN A 78 -28.73 -36.07 22.22
C ASN A 78 -28.90 -36.38 20.75
N TYR A 79 -27.87 -36.10 19.96
CA TYR A 79 -27.79 -36.40 18.53
C TYR A 79 -26.64 -37.39 18.26
N PRO A 80 -26.70 -38.64 18.80
CA PRO A 80 -25.56 -39.54 18.77
C PRO A 80 -25.12 -39.93 17.36
N GLU A 81 -26.02 -39.99 16.40
CA GLU A 81 -25.69 -40.28 15.01
C GLU A 81 -24.98 -39.07 14.36
N LEU A 82 -25.46 -37.85 14.62
CA LEU A 82 -24.81 -36.62 14.14
C LEU A 82 -23.45 -36.39 14.84
N GLU A 83 -23.36 -36.63 16.14
CA GLU A 83 -22.11 -36.52 16.89
C GLU A 83 -21.08 -37.54 16.39
N THR A 84 -21.50 -38.79 16.16
CA THR A 84 -20.63 -39.85 15.63
C THR A 84 -20.17 -39.50 14.20
N LEU A 85 -21.10 -39.02 13.37
CA LEU A 85 -20.85 -38.69 11.98
C LEU A 85 -19.88 -37.52 11.83
N THR A 86 -20.08 -36.47 12.62
CA THR A 86 -19.33 -35.20 12.51
C THR A 86 -18.14 -35.14 13.45
N GLY A 87 -18.10 -35.96 14.50
CA GLY A 87 -17.14 -35.84 15.59
C GLY A 87 -17.33 -34.61 16.47
N GLY A 88 -18.38 -33.81 16.21
CA GLY A 88 -18.71 -32.60 16.97
C GLY A 88 -19.61 -32.89 18.16
N LYS A 89 -19.49 -32.10 19.23
CA LYS A 89 -20.31 -32.22 20.45
C LYS A 89 -21.17 -30.98 20.70
N SER A 90 -20.92 -29.90 20.03
CA SER A 90 -21.68 -28.64 20.12
C SER A 90 -22.43 -28.39 18.83
N MET A 91 -23.46 -27.52 18.89
CA MET A 91 -24.21 -27.07 17.72
C MET A 91 -23.26 -26.52 16.64
N VAL A 92 -22.30 -25.71 17.03
CA VAL A 92 -21.32 -25.11 16.12
C VAL A 92 -20.45 -26.18 15.46
N GLU A 93 -19.89 -27.10 16.24
CA GLU A 93 -19.01 -28.17 15.71
C GLU A 93 -19.78 -29.11 14.78
N ILE A 94 -20.98 -29.56 15.17
CA ILE A 94 -21.83 -30.42 14.34
C ILE A 94 -22.12 -29.71 13.01
N THR A 95 -22.55 -28.45 13.04
CA THR A 95 -22.89 -27.69 11.83
C THR A 95 -21.68 -27.51 10.91
N LEU A 96 -20.54 -27.06 11.45
CA LEU A 96 -19.32 -26.82 10.68
C LEU A 96 -18.75 -28.13 10.09
N ASN A 97 -18.72 -29.19 10.89
CA ASN A 97 -18.18 -30.47 10.43
C ASN A 97 -19.11 -31.14 9.42
N LEU A 98 -20.45 -31.00 9.56
CA LEU A 98 -21.40 -31.48 8.56
C LEU A 98 -21.17 -30.78 7.19
N LEU A 99 -20.91 -29.48 7.21
CA LEU A 99 -20.55 -28.74 5.98
C LEU A 99 -19.25 -29.25 5.35
N ALA A 100 -18.29 -29.70 6.14
CA ALA A 100 -17.00 -30.21 5.67
C ALA A 100 -17.05 -31.68 5.16
N LEU A 101 -18.11 -32.43 5.41
CA LEU A 101 -18.22 -33.81 4.95
C LEU A 101 -18.39 -33.91 3.43
N ASN A 102 -17.68 -34.83 2.80
CA ASN A 102 -17.79 -35.07 1.35
C ASN A 102 -18.79 -36.17 1.02
N GLU A 103 -18.77 -37.25 1.78
CA GLU A 103 -19.64 -38.42 1.56
C GLU A 103 -20.11 -39.00 2.88
N ILE A 104 -21.28 -39.61 2.86
CA ILE A 104 -21.86 -40.33 4.01
C ILE A 104 -22.45 -41.66 3.53
N ASN A 105 -22.08 -42.76 4.22
CA ASN A 105 -22.54 -44.12 3.90
C ASN A 105 -23.78 -44.54 4.71
N SER A 106 -24.34 -43.67 5.56
CA SER A 106 -25.49 -43.94 6.42
C SER A 106 -26.57 -42.90 6.26
N THR A 107 -27.82 -43.26 6.48
CA THR A 107 -28.96 -42.32 6.49
C THR A 107 -29.59 -42.17 7.90
N ALA A 108 -29.05 -42.85 8.91
CA ALA A 108 -29.59 -42.83 10.27
C ALA A 108 -29.62 -41.43 10.89
N TRP A 109 -28.60 -40.60 10.59
CA TRP A 109 -28.45 -39.23 11.07
C TRP A 109 -29.55 -38.26 10.56
N MET A 110 -30.28 -38.60 9.48
CA MET A 110 -31.29 -37.68 8.87
C MET A 110 -32.47 -37.41 9.80
N SER A 111 -32.88 -38.38 10.60
CA SER A 111 -33.95 -38.20 11.60
C SER A 111 -33.51 -37.24 12.71
N GLU A 112 -32.26 -37.38 13.15
CA GLU A 112 -31.67 -36.48 14.14
C GLU A 112 -31.43 -35.05 13.55
N TRP A 113 -31.01 -34.98 12.28
CA TRP A 113 -30.83 -33.70 11.58
C TRP A 113 -32.08 -32.83 11.58
N LYS A 114 -33.24 -33.42 11.33
CA LYS A 114 -34.52 -32.72 11.37
C LYS A 114 -34.75 -32.09 12.74
N SER A 115 -34.64 -32.89 13.81
CA SER A 115 -34.77 -32.41 15.18
C SER A 115 -33.68 -31.40 15.56
N PHE A 116 -32.44 -31.60 15.12
CA PHE A 116 -31.34 -30.68 15.33
C PHE A 116 -31.63 -29.32 14.69
N GLY A 117 -32.09 -29.30 13.42
CA GLY A 117 -32.43 -28.08 12.69
C GLY A 117 -33.58 -27.32 13.38
N GLU A 118 -34.66 -28.00 13.76
CA GLU A 118 -35.80 -27.42 14.45
C GLU A 118 -35.41 -26.80 15.82
N ASN A 119 -34.48 -27.40 16.54
CA ASN A 119 -34.06 -26.93 17.88
C ASN A 119 -32.98 -25.87 17.85
N HIS A 120 -32.05 -25.89 16.87
CA HIS A 120 -30.84 -25.08 16.88
C HIS A 120 -30.73 -24.07 15.73
N LEU A 121 -31.47 -24.27 14.63
CA LEU A 121 -31.41 -23.47 13.42
C LEU A 121 -32.82 -23.00 13.01
N PRO A 122 -33.47 -22.16 13.84
CA PRO A 122 -34.86 -21.75 13.61
C PRO A 122 -35.02 -21.04 12.27
N GLY A 123 -36.05 -21.44 11.49
CA GLY A 123 -36.31 -20.96 10.15
C GLY A 123 -35.57 -21.72 9.04
N LEU A 124 -34.71 -22.69 9.39
CA LEU A 124 -34.13 -23.59 8.41
C LEU A 124 -35.17 -24.61 7.92
N ASP A 125 -35.25 -24.83 6.60
CA ASP A 125 -35.89 -26.02 6.06
C ASP A 125 -34.98 -27.26 6.27
N SER A 126 -35.19 -27.94 7.39
CA SER A 126 -34.41 -29.12 7.79
C SER A 126 -34.83 -30.41 7.09
N ASN A 127 -35.82 -30.38 6.18
CA ASN A 127 -36.19 -31.55 5.39
C ASN A 127 -35.16 -31.78 4.28
N GLY A 128 -34.42 -32.88 4.34
CA GLY A 128 -33.43 -33.26 3.35
C GLY A 128 -33.45 -34.75 3.10
N THR A 129 -33.13 -35.20 1.90
CA THR A 129 -33.08 -36.60 1.50
C THR A 129 -31.67 -37.11 1.23
N THR A 130 -30.72 -36.22 1.09
CA THR A 130 -29.30 -36.51 0.88
C THR A 130 -28.41 -35.51 1.61
N LEU A 131 -27.14 -35.87 1.87
CA LEU A 131 -26.16 -34.94 2.42
C LEU A 131 -26.04 -33.67 1.55
N LYS A 132 -26.01 -33.82 0.22
CA LYS A 132 -25.92 -32.69 -0.72
C LYS A 132 -27.09 -31.73 -0.56
N ASP A 133 -28.31 -32.24 -0.44
CA ASP A 133 -29.51 -31.41 -0.26
C ASP A 133 -29.47 -30.67 1.09
N VAL A 134 -29.11 -31.36 2.15
CA VAL A 134 -28.96 -30.78 3.50
C VAL A 134 -27.87 -29.68 3.49
N LYS A 135 -26.69 -29.95 2.95
CA LYS A 135 -25.60 -28.96 2.83
C LYS A 135 -26.05 -27.73 2.03
N GLN A 136 -26.72 -27.92 0.90
CA GLN A 136 -27.19 -26.82 0.04
C GLN A 136 -28.18 -25.91 0.77
N LYS A 137 -29.15 -26.49 1.49
CA LYS A 137 -30.14 -25.73 2.28
C LYS A 137 -29.47 -25.02 3.44
N LEU A 138 -28.53 -25.68 4.11
CA LEU A 138 -27.79 -25.11 5.24
C LEU A 138 -26.91 -23.93 4.80
N TRP A 139 -26.16 -24.08 3.71
CA TRP A 139 -25.39 -22.98 3.14
C TRP A 139 -26.26 -21.79 2.78
N GLN A 140 -27.37 -22.03 2.06
CA GLN A 140 -28.28 -20.94 1.70
C GLN A 140 -28.85 -20.26 2.94
N TYR A 141 -29.32 -21.02 3.91
CA TYR A 141 -29.87 -20.49 5.15
C TYR A 141 -28.87 -19.62 5.92
N LEU A 142 -27.64 -20.09 6.09
CA LEU A 142 -26.59 -19.37 6.84
C LEU A 142 -26.22 -18.07 6.12
N LEU A 143 -25.80 -18.16 4.85
CA LEU A 143 -25.31 -16.99 4.11
C LEU A 143 -26.43 -15.98 3.81
N PHE A 144 -27.62 -16.46 3.45
CA PHE A 144 -28.74 -15.57 3.19
C PHE A 144 -29.26 -14.90 4.46
N SER A 145 -29.26 -15.57 5.61
CA SER A 145 -29.62 -14.96 6.89
C SER A 145 -28.66 -13.86 7.27
N GLU A 146 -27.35 -14.11 7.17
CA GLU A 146 -26.32 -13.09 7.46
C GLU A 146 -26.51 -11.85 6.57
N PHE A 147 -26.63 -12.05 5.26
CA PHE A 147 -26.82 -10.97 4.29
C PHE A 147 -28.08 -10.13 4.58
N VAL A 148 -29.23 -10.80 4.71
CA VAL A 148 -30.52 -10.10 4.90
C VAL A 148 -30.58 -9.30 6.19
N HIS A 149 -30.01 -9.81 7.27
CA HIS A 149 -30.04 -9.12 8.55
C HIS A 149 -28.97 -8.02 8.69
N ASP A 150 -27.96 -8.03 7.83
CA ASP A 150 -26.97 -6.95 7.74
C ASP A 150 -27.43 -5.80 6.82
N LEU A 151 -28.39 -6.06 5.90
CA LEU A 151 -28.94 -5.04 5.03
C LEU A 151 -29.65 -3.92 5.80
N PRO A 152 -29.29 -2.66 5.57
CA PRO A 152 -29.98 -1.52 6.21
C PRO A 152 -31.35 -1.22 5.63
N GLY A 153 -31.67 -1.75 4.45
CA GLY A 153 -32.88 -1.49 3.70
C GLY A 153 -33.95 -2.58 3.83
N THR A 154 -35.00 -2.44 3.03
CA THR A 154 -36.09 -3.42 2.94
C THR A 154 -35.72 -4.53 1.95
N LEU A 155 -36.03 -5.78 2.33
CA LEU A 155 -35.81 -6.93 1.46
C LEU A 155 -36.79 -6.89 0.25
N PRO A 156 -36.32 -7.12 -0.99
CA PRO A 156 -37.18 -7.32 -2.14
C PRO A 156 -38.25 -8.39 -1.91
N ALA A 157 -39.47 -8.15 -2.41
CA ALA A 157 -40.62 -9.03 -2.15
C ALA A 157 -40.39 -10.49 -2.58
N GLU A 158 -39.64 -10.67 -3.68
CA GLU A 158 -39.27 -11.98 -4.26
C GLU A 158 -38.47 -12.86 -3.28
N LEU A 159 -37.75 -12.24 -2.34
CA LEU A 159 -36.90 -12.92 -1.36
C LEU A 159 -37.59 -13.18 -0.02
N ASN A 160 -38.83 -12.74 0.18
CA ASN A 160 -39.54 -12.87 1.46
C ASN A 160 -39.78 -14.33 1.86
N THR A 161 -39.97 -15.23 0.89
CA THR A 161 -40.23 -16.66 1.12
C THR A 161 -38.96 -17.51 1.29
N VAL A 162 -37.80 -16.92 1.07
CA VAL A 162 -36.52 -17.63 1.24
C VAL A 162 -36.28 -17.88 2.72
N ALA A 163 -35.92 -19.12 3.05
CA ALA A 163 -35.62 -19.56 4.43
C ALA A 163 -34.48 -18.71 5.02
N LYS A 164 -34.73 -18.13 6.19
CA LYS A 164 -33.78 -17.29 6.92
C LYS A 164 -34.01 -17.36 8.41
N CYS A 165 -33.00 -17.04 9.18
CA CYS A 165 -33.05 -17.00 10.64
C CYS A 165 -33.94 -15.84 11.13
N PRO A 166 -34.79 -16.03 12.15
CA PRO A 166 -35.42 -14.93 12.85
C PRO A 166 -34.40 -13.97 13.47
N LYS A 167 -34.72 -12.69 13.52
CA LYS A 167 -33.78 -11.65 13.95
C LYS A 167 -33.23 -11.88 15.38
N GLU A 168 -34.06 -12.38 16.25
CA GLU A 168 -33.73 -12.69 17.67
C GLU A 168 -32.68 -13.80 17.81
N ASN A 169 -32.45 -14.60 16.78
CA ASN A 169 -31.51 -15.73 16.79
C ASN A 169 -30.21 -15.49 16.01
N MET A 170 -30.04 -14.30 15.45
CA MET A 170 -28.93 -13.98 14.54
C MET A 170 -27.54 -14.05 15.16
N GLU A 171 -27.41 -13.87 16.47
CA GLU A 171 -26.10 -13.95 17.14
C GLU A 171 -25.42 -15.32 16.91
N SER A 172 -26.18 -16.41 17.04
CA SER A 172 -25.67 -17.75 16.79
C SER A 172 -25.28 -17.98 15.33
N ILE A 173 -26.06 -17.43 14.39
CA ILE A 173 -25.79 -17.53 12.95
C ILE A 173 -24.56 -16.71 12.57
N ASN A 174 -24.42 -15.49 13.08
CA ASN A 174 -23.24 -14.66 12.85
C ASN A 174 -21.96 -15.34 13.35
N ASN A 175 -22.03 -16.00 14.52
CA ASN A 175 -20.90 -16.78 15.06
C ASN A 175 -20.56 -17.98 14.16
N LEU A 176 -21.56 -18.68 13.61
CA LEU A 176 -21.37 -19.75 12.65
C LEU A 176 -20.71 -19.25 11.36
N CYS A 177 -21.25 -18.19 10.75
CA CYS A 177 -20.71 -17.60 9.52
C CYS A 177 -19.28 -17.10 9.72
N GLN A 178 -18.98 -16.48 10.86
CA GLN A 178 -17.61 -16.08 11.20
C GLN A 178 -16.69 -17.30 11.35
N SER A 179 -17.16 -18.37 11.99
CA SER A 179 -16.40 -19.61 12.16
C SER A 179 -16.12 -20.29 10.82
N ILE A 180 -17.09 -20.28 9.90
CA ILE A 180 -16.93 -20.76 8.52
C ILE A 180 -15.82 -19.99 7.80
N ARG A 181 -15.84 -18.66 7.86
CA ARG A 181 -14.82 -17.82 7.20
C ARG A 181 -13.40 -18.05 7.75
N ASN A 182 -13.28 -18.47 9.00
CA ASN A 182 -11.99 -18.78 9.63
C ASN A 182 -11.48 -20.21 9.32
N ARG A 183 -12.31 -21.07 8.74
CA ARG A 183 -11.94 -22.46 8.39
C ARG A 183 -11.44 -22.54 6.95
N THR A 184 -10.18 -22.88 6.80
CA THR A 184 -9.54 -22.99 5.47
C THR A 184 -10.10 -24.14 4.64
N ASP A 185 -10.55 -25.23 5.28
CA ASP A 185 -11.15 -26.40 4.64
C ASP A 185 -12.58 -26.15 4.10
N LEU A 186 -13.25 -25.08 4.53
CA LEU A 186 -14.57 -24.68 4.03
C LEU A 186 -14.54 -23.52 3.02
N ARG A 187 -13.36 -22.99 2.74
CA ARG A 187 -13.24 -21.78 1.90
C ARG A 187 -13.73 -21.98 0.47
N ASP A 188 -13.32 -23.06 -0.17
CA ASP A 188 -13.71 -23.35 -1.54
C ASP A 188 -15.21 -23.63 -1.63
N ASP A 189 -15.75 -24.41 -0.69
CA ASP A 189 -17.18 -24.67 -0.56
C ASP A 189 -17.97 -23.36 -0.34
N TYR A 190 -17.46 -22.45 0.52
CA TYR A 190 -18.07 -21.12 0.74
C TYR A 190 -18.20 -20.35 -0.57
N VAL A 191 -17.12 -20.25 -1.33
CA VAL A 191 -17.08 -19.52 -2.60
C VAL A 191 -18.06 -20.13 -3.61
N GLU A 192 -18.03 -21.44 -3.79
CA GLU A 192 -18.92 -22.15 -4.71
C GLU A 192 -20.40 -21.96 -4.32
N GLN A 193 -20.73 -22.17 -3.06
CA GLN A 193 -22.11 -22.08 -2.57
C GLN A 193 -22.64 -20.65 -2.59
N ALA A 194 -21.84 -19.67 -2.23
CA ALA A 194 -22.23 -18.26 -2.32
C ALA A 194 -22.51 -17.83 -3.77
N GLN A 195 -21.71 -18.28 -4.74
CA GLN A 195 -21.97 -18.03 -6.17
C GLN A 195 -23.24 -18.72 -6.63
N ALA A 196 -23.46 -19.98 -6.24
CA ALA A 196 -24.67 -20.73 -6.57
C ALA A 196 -25.95 -20.09 -5.98
N ILE A 197 -25.88 -19.57 -4.75
CA ILE A 197 -26.98 -18.86 -4.09
C ILE A 197 -27.27 -17.55 -4.80
N THR A 198 -26.23 -16.74 -5.12
CA THR A 198 -26.37 -15.50 -5.87
C THR A 198 -27.13 -15.73 -7.17
N SER A 199 -26.70 -16.72 -7.97
CA SER A 199 -27.32 -17.04 -9.24
C SER A 199 -28.77 -17.54 -9.10
N ARG A 200 -29.03 -18.40 -8.11
CA ARG A 200 -30.37 -18.98 -7.88
C ARG A 200 -31.38 -17.96 -7.40
N LEU A 201 -30.96 -17.03 -6.56
CA LEU A 201 -31.81 -15.98 -5.98
C LEU A 201 -31.75 -14.66 -6.73
N HIS A 202 -30.97 -14.59 -7.81
CA HIS A 202 -30.76 -13.37 -8.63
C HIS A 202 -30.36 -12.14 -7.81
N LEU A 203 -29.51 -12.35 -6.77
CA LEU A 203 -29.14 -11.28 -5.82
C LEU A 203 -28.40 -10.14 -6.52
N ASP A 204 -27.51 -10.45 -7.46
CA ASP A 204 -26.74 -9.49 -8.24
C ASP A 204 -27.60 -8.49 -9.00
N SER A 205 -28.72 -8.95 -9.59
CA SER A 205 -29.66 -8.09 -10.30
C SER A 205 -30.62 -7.35 -9.38
N LEU A 206 -31.07 -7.99 -8.29
CA LEU A 206 -31.98 -7.38 -7.32
C LEU A 206 -31.33 -6.24 -6.51
N PHE A 207 -30.02 -6.29 -6.33
CA PHE A 207 -29.26 -5.31 -5.54
C PHE A 207 -28.26 -4.49 -6.38
N ALA A 208 -28.39 -4.51 -7.72
CA ALA A 208 -27.47 -3.79 -8.62
C ALA A 208 -27.38 -2.28 -8.34
N ASP A 209 -28.50 -1.66 -7.94
CA ASP A 209 -28.61 -0.23 -7.65
C ASP A 209 -28.61 0.08 -6.15
N ALA A 210 -28.16 -0.85 -5.31
CA ALA A 210 -28.09 -0.62 -3.87
C ALA A 210 -27.06 0.46 -3.54
N ILE A 211 -27.42 1.33 -2.58
CA ILE A 211 -26.56 2.41 -2.10
C ILE A 211 -25.85 2.08 -0.78
N ASP A 212 -26.26 1.01 -0.12
CA ASP A 212 -25.65 0.48 1.11
C ASP A 212 -26.04 -1.00 1.23
N LEU A 213 -25.06 -1.86 1.46
CA LEU A 213 -25.20 -3.31 1.62
C LEU A 213 -24.81 -3.81 3.02
N GLY A 214 -24.75 -2.91 4.00
CA GLY A 214 -24.42 -3.24 5.39
C GLY A 214 -22.92 -3.30 5.68
N LYS A 215 -22.53 -4.09 6.69
CA LYS A 215 -21.18 -4.09 7.25
C LYS A 215 -20.37 -5.34 6.91
N ILE A 216 -21.01 -6.37 6.41
CA ILE A 216 -20.41 -7.67 6.09
C ILE A 216 -20.50 -7.89 4.58
N VAL A 217 -19.48 -8.46 3.98
CA VAL A 217 -19.48 -8.86 2.57
C VAL A 217 -19.64 -10.38 2.51
N THR A 218 -20.86 -10.81 2.31
CA THR A 218 -21.22 -12.24 2.29
C THR A 218 -21.09 -12.81 0.88
N PHE A 219 -21.52 -12.10 -0.15
CA PHE A 219 -21.56 -12.55 -1.54
C PHE A 219 -20.59 -11.76 -2.44
N ALA A 220 -20.09 -12.40 -3.50
CA ALA A 220 -19.14 -11.77 -4.41
C ALA A 220 -19.69 -10.52 -5.13
N PHE A 221 -20.98 -10.51 -5.47
CA PHE A 221 -21.60 -9.39 -6.19
C PHE A 221 -21.55 -8.08 -5.40
N GLU A 222 -21.55 -8.16 -4.06
CA GLU A 222 -21.51 -6.99 -3.18
C GLU A 222 -20.26 -6.14 -3.43
N ASN A 223 -19.13 -6.77 -3.74
CA ASN A 223 -17.90 -6.03 -4.07
C ASN A 223 -18.07 -5.11 -5.29
N LYS A 224 -18.77 -5.56 -6.33
CA LYS A 224 -19.00 -4.74 -7.53
C LYS A 224 -19.90 -3.54 -7.22
N VAL A 225 -20.94 -3.74 -6.42
CA VAL A 225 -21.83 -2.67 -5.97
C VAL A 225 -21.07 -1.67 -5.09
N GLU A 226 -20.33 -2.17 -4.12
CA GLU A 226 -19.54 -1.32 -3.21
C GLU A 226 -18.41 -0.58 -3.90
N PHE A 227 -17.88 -1.12 -4.98
CA PHE A 227 -16.90 -0.38 -5.78
C PHE A 227 -17.53 0.85 -6.45
N ASN A 228 -18.76 0.74 -6.97
CA ASN A 228 -19.49 1.89 -7.49
C ASN A 228 -19.83 2.90 -6.38
N ILE A 229 -20.23 2.41 -5.20
CA ILE A 229 -20.47 3.27 -4.02
C ILE A 229 -19.18 4.00 -3.62
N TYR A 230 -18.03 3.32 -3.65
CA TYR A 230 -16.73 3.92 -3.38
C TYR A 230 -16.41 5.07 -4.34
N LEU A 231 -16.58 4.85 -5.65
CA LEU A 231 -16.36 5.88 -6.66
C LEU A 231 -17.30 7.09 -6.45
N ASP A 232 -18.55 6.84 -6.10
CA ASP A 232 -19.53 7.89 -5.81
C ASP A 232 -19.11 8.73 -4.59
N HIS A 233 -18.64 8.10 -3.51
CA HIS A 233 -18.05 8.81 -2.35
C HIS A 233 -16.84 9.64 -2.74
N LEU A 234 -15.94 9.13 -3.58
CA LEU A 234 -14.80 9.91 -4.08
C LEU A 234 -15.25 11.17 -4.84
N HIS A 235 -16.24 11.04 -5.72
CA HIS A 235 -16.76 12.18 -6.51
C HIS A 235 -17.45 13.23 -5.63
N LYS A 236 -18.10 12.80 -4.54
CA LYS A 236 -18.73 13.69 -3.56
C LYS A 236 -17.75 14.27 -2.53
N GLY A 237 -16.51 13.79 -2.48
CA GLY A 237 -15.53 14.18 -1.48
C GLY A 237 -15.76 13.57 -0.09
N GLU A 238 -16.54 12.51 0.00
CA GLU A 238 -16.90 11.77 1.22
C GLU A 238 -15.82 10.71 1.53
N TYR A 239 -14.61 11.17 1.83
CA TYR A 239 -13.42 10.30 1.93
C TYR A 239 -13.44 9.39 3.16
N THR A 240 -14.13 9.80 4.24
CA THR A 240 -14.26 8.97 5.45
C THR A 240 -15.06 7.71 5.15
N GLU A 241 -16.18 7.86 4.46
CA GLU A 241 -17.05 6.79 3.99
C GLU A 241 -16.30 5.86 3.02
N ALA A 242 -15.56 6.43 2.07
CA ALA A 242 -14.70 5.69 1.17
C ALA A 242 -13.69 4.81 1.91
N THR A 243 -12.97 5.38 2.90
CA THR A 243 -11.97 4.64 3.71
C THR A 243 -12.61 3.49 4.49
N LEU A 244 -13.83 3.66 5.02
CA LEU A 244 -14.55 2.59 5.72
C LEU A 244 -14.87 1.40 4.79
N LEU A 245 -15.25 1.68 3.53
CA LEU A 245 -15.50 0.65 2.52
C LEU A 245 -14.22 -0.15 2.21
N VAL A 246 -13.08 0.52 2.00
CA VAL A 246 -11.80 -0.15 1.79
C VAL A 246 -11.45 -1.07 2.96
N ALA A 247 -11.56 -0.56 4.20
CA ALA A 247 -11.24 -1.33 5.40
C ALA A 247 -12.17 -2.54 5.62
N LYS A 248 -13.45 -2.42 5.26
CA LYS A 248 -14.44 -3.49 5.29
C LYS A 248 -14.08 -4.59 4.30
N ASN A 249 -13.91 -4.22 3.05
CA ASN A 249 -13.75 -5.18 1.95
C ASN A 249 -12.45 -5.96 1.99
N LYS A 250 -11.36 -5.36 2.47
CA LYS A 250 -10.08 -6.06 2.69
C LYS A 250 -10.14 -7.18 3.75
N LYS A 251 -11.18 -7.19 4.59
CA LYS A 251 -11.42 -8.28 5.57
C LYS A 251 -12.32 -9.37 5.02
N SER A 252 -12.92 -9.20 3.86
CA SER A 252 -13.84 -10.18 3.27
C SER A 252 -13.10 -11.44 2.79
N VAL A 253 -13.83 -12.55 2.71
CA VAL A 253 -13.32 -13.79 2.09
C VAL A 253 -12.94 -13.54 0.63
N TRP A 254 -13.69 -12.68 -0.04
CA TRP A 254 -13.53 -12.38 -1.47
C TRP A 254 -12.23 -11.69 -1.80
N TYR A 255 -11.71 -10.88 -0.87
CA TYR A 255 -10.39 -10.27 -1.03
C TYR A 255 -9.25 -11.31 -1.15
N GLN A 256 -9.43 -12.49 -0.53
CA GLN A 256 -8.46 -13.59 -0.61
C GLN A 256 -8.78 -14.60 -1.71
N ALA A 257 -10.06 -14.74 -2.07
CA ALA A 257 -10.53 -15.76 -2.99
C ALA A 257 -10.61 -15.30 -4.46
N ASP A 258 -10.69 -13.99 -4.70
CA ASP A 258 -10.88 -13.41 -6.04
C ASP A 258 -9.83 -12.34 -6.32
N ALA A 259 -8.96 -12.62 -7.33
CA ALA A 259 -7.89 -11.73 -7.73
C ALA A 259 -8.40 -10.36 -8.24
N GLY A 260 -9.59 -10.33 -8.88
CA GLY A 260 -10.21 -9.09 -9.34
C GLY A 260 -10.67 -8.21 -8.18
N VAL A 261 -11.29 -8.83 -7.16
CA VAL A 261 -11.67 -8.14 -5.92
C VAL A 261 -10.44 -7.61 -5.19
N ALA A 262 -9.39 -8.43 -5.05
CA ALA A 262 -8.14 -8.01 -4.45
C ALA A 262 -7.51 -6.83 -5.22
N LEU A 263 -7.53 -6.87 -6.54
CA LEU A 263 -7.04 -5.78 -7.38
C LEU A 263 -7.79 -4.48 -7.11
N PHE A 264 -9.13 -4.48 -7.14
CA PHE A 264 -9.94 -3.29 -6.87
C PHE A 264 -9.57 -2.64 -5.54
N TRP A 265 -9.60 -3.41 -4.45
CA TRP A 265 -9.36 -2.89 -3.12
C TRP A 265 -7.89 -2.56 -2.82
N ASN A 266 -6.94 -3.07 -3.60
CA ASN A 266 -5.55 -2.63 -3.55
C ASN A 266 -5.33 -1.32 -4.28
N LEU A 267 -6.01 -1.10 -5.40
CA LEU A 267 -5.98 0.17 -6.12
C LEU A 267 -6.61 1.29 -5.27
N THR A 268 -7.77 1.03 -4.65
CA THR A 268 -8.44 2.01 -3.79
C THR A 268 -7.62 2.37 -2.57
N ASP A 269 -6.88 1.43 -1.97
CA ASP A 269 -5.99 1.69 -0.84
C ASP A 269 -4.88 2.71 -1.21
N GLN A 270 -4.29 2.60 -2.38
CA GLN A 270 -3.28 3.55 -2.83
C GLN A 270 -3.90 4.92 -3.17
N CYS A 271 -5.10 4.93 -3.74
CA CYS A 271 -5.86 6.16 -3.96
C CYS A 271 -6.11 6.89 -2.63
N GLU A 272 -6.60 6.19 -1.61
CA GLU A 272 -6.86 6.72 -0.27
C GLU A 272 -5.60 7.34 0.37
N ARG A 273 -4.48 6.60 0.33
CA ARG A 273 -3.18 7.07 0.85
C ARG A 273 -2.73 8.35 0.16
N MET A 274 -2.86 8.40 -1.16
CA MET A 274 -2.54 9.59 -1.95
C MET A 274 -3.43 10.76 -1.56
N MET A 275 -4.75 10.58 -1.51
CA MET A 275 -5.70 11.63 -1.20
C MET A 275 -5.57 12.13 0.24
N GLN A 276 -5.22 11.27 1.19
CA GLN A 276 -4.95 11.67 2.58
C GLN A 276 -3.80 12.68 2.66
N CYS A 277 -2.74 12.47 1.87
CA CYS A 277 -1.60 13.39 1.84
C CYS A 277 -1.90 14.67 1.06
N ILE A 278 -2.57 14.58 -0.10
CA ILE A 278 -2.92 15.74 -0.95
C ILE A 278 -3.77 16.77 -0.20
N ARG A 279 -4.65 16.32 0.70
CA ARG A 279 -5.54 17.21 1.44
C ARG A 279 -4.91 17.93 2.62
N GLN A 280 -3.64 17.67 2.92
CA GLN A 280 -2.95 18.40 3.99
C GLN A 280 -2.65 19.84 3.54
N PRO A 281 -2.82 20.82 4.42
CA PRO A 281 -2.55 22.21 4.09
C PRO A 281 -1.05 22.42 3.82
N LEU A 282 -0.75 23.29 2.84
CA LEU A 282 0.61 23.69 2.48
C LEU A 282 0.93 25.12 2.97
N ASP A 283 0.12 25.70 3.85
CA ASP A 283 0.12 27.14 4.13
C ASP A 283 1.37 27.62 4.88
N ASP A 284 1.95 26.80 5.73
CA ASP A 284 3.09 27.15 6.60
C ASP A 284 4.49 26.90 5.95
N LEU A 285 4.53 26.65 4.65
CA LEU A 285 5.79 26.33 3.95
C LEU A 285 6.37 27.56 3.24
N ASP A 286 6.81 28.55 4.01
CA ASP A 286 7.15 29.89 3.52
C ASP A 286 8.57 30.01 2.92
N ASN A 287 9.43 29.00 3.12
CA ASN A 287 10.79 29.01 2.61
C ASN A 287 11.16 27.68 1.97
N LEU A 288 12.17 27.73 1.10
CA LEU A 288 12.59 26.61 0.26
C LEU A 288 13.07 25.42 1.10
N LYS A 289 13.81 25.67 2.19
CA LYS A 289 14.27 24.62 3.10
C LYS A 289 13.11 23.86 3.75
N ASN A 290 12.15 24.60 4.34
CA ASN A 290 10.99 23.97 4.99
C ASN A 290 10.13 23.23 3.97
N PHE A 291 10.01 23.73 2.76
CA PHE A 291 9.29 23.07 1.69
C PHE A 291 9.93 21.73 1.30
N VAL A 292 11.27 21.69 1.17
CA VAL A 292 11.99 20.44 0.88
C VAL A 292 11.91 19.45 2.06
N LEU A 293 12.02 19.94 3.30
CA LEU A 293 11.86 19.07 4.48
C LEU A 293 10.45 18.51 4.56
N TRP A 294 9.42 19.32 4.34
CA TRP A 294 8.05 18.83 4.25
C TRP A 294 7.89 17.75 3.15
N TYR A 295 8.47 18.01 1.96
CA TYR A 295 8.43 17.00 0.89
C TYR A 295 9.10 15.70 1.32
N SER A 296 10.23 15.77 2.02
CA SER A 296 10.97 14.59 2.48
C SER A 296 10.30 13.81 3.63
N GLU A 297 9.34 14.41 4.32
CA GLU A 297 8.61 13.76 5.43
C GLU A 297 7.18 13.37 5.05
N GLU A 298 6.48 14.21 4.30
CA GLU A 298 5.07 14.03 3.96
C GLU A 298 4.81 14.00 2.44
N GLY A 299 5.31 14.99 1.69
CA GLY A 299 4.99 15.17 0.28
C GLY A 299 5.36 13.97 -0.60
N TYR A 300 6.49 13.31 -0.31
CA TYR A 300 6.94 12.12 -1.06
C TYR A 300 5.92 10.95 -1.02
N LYS A 301 5.05 10.90 -0.01
CA LYS A 301 4.04 9.85 0.14
C LYS A 301 3.01 9.87 -0.99
N VAL A 302 2.77 11.04 -1.59
CA VAL A 302 1.90 11.17 -2.78
C VAL A 302 2.55 10.48 -3.97
N ASP A 303 3.82 10.74 -4.21
CA ASP A 303 4.59 10.10 -5.29
C ASP A 303 4.70 8.58 -5.07
N TYR A 304 4.96 8.15 -3.85
CA TYR A 304 5.00 6.75 -3.45
C TYR A 304 3.65 6.04 -3.72
N ALA A 305 2.55 6.61 -3.22
CA ALA A 305 1.22 6.03 -3.41
C ALA A 305 0.84 5.98 -4.90
N PHE A 306 1.18 7.03 -5.66
CA PHE A 306 0.97 7.06 -7.10
C PHE A 306 1.77 5.96 -7.82
N ARG A 307 3.08 5.81 -7.54
CA ARG A 307 3.90 4.75 -8.14
C ARG A 307 3.36 3.36 -7.78
N ARG A 308 2.96 3.13 -6.51
CA ARG A 308 2.36 1.86 -6.08
C ARG A 308 1.03 1.58 -6.79
N PHE A 309 0.19 2.61 -6.95
CA PHE A 309 -1.04 2.52 -7.74
C PHE A 309 -0.74 2.07 -9.18
N GLN A 310 0.24 2.69 -9.82
CA GLN A 310 0.65 2.34 -11.18
C GLN A 310 1.22 0.93 -11.26
N THR A 311 2.06 0.52 -10.31
CA THR A 311 2.60 -0.84 -10.26
C THR A 311 1.48 -1.90 -10.20
N ILE A 312 0.45 -1.66 -9.38
CA ILE A 312 -0.70 -2.56 -9.25
C ILE A 312 -1.53 -2.56 -10.53
N LEU A 313 -1.84 -1.38 -11.06
CA LEU A 313 -2.67 -1.21 -12.25
C LEU A 313 -2.03 -1.85 -13.49
N THR A 314 -0.76 -1.56 -13.75
CA THR A 314 -0.04 -2.07 -14.93
C THR A 314 0.40 -3.53 -14.80
N GLY A 315 0.44 -4.07 -13.59
CA GLY A 315 0.71 -5.48 -13.32
C GLY A 315 -0.49 -6.41 -13.51
N SER A 316 -1.65 -5.87 -13.97
CA SER A 316 -2.88 -6.62 -14.16
C SER A 316 -3.41 -6.46 -15.59
N ASP A 317 -3.95 -7.54 -16.14
CA ASP A 317 -4.67 -7.54 -17.42
C ASP A 317 -6.17 -7.24 -17.26
N ILE A 318 -6.63 -6.96 -16.03
CA ILE A 318 -8.04 -6.67 -15.76
C ILE A 318 -8.33 -5.20 -16.12
N ASP A 319 -9.17 -5.01 -17.12
CA ASP A 319 -9.64 -3.72 -17.60
C ASP A 319 -11.16 -3.63 -17.45
N THR A 320 -11.64 -2.74 -16.57
CA THR A 320 -13.08 -2.49 -16.37
C THR A 320 -13.36 -0.98 -16.37
N PRO A 321 -14.58 -0.55 -16.70
CA PRO A 321 -14.97 0.86 -16.63
C PRO A 321 -14.66 1.49 -15.26
N GLN A 322 -14.87 0.77 -14.17
CA GLN A 322 -14.63 1.26 -12.81
C GLN A 322 -13.15 1.45 -12.51
N ILE A 323 -12.28 0.53 -12.95
CA ILE A 323 -10.81 0.71 -12.83
C ILE A 323 -10.37 1.93 -13.62
N ASN A 324 -10.88 2.11 -14.83
CA ASN A 324 -10.55 3.26 -15.66
C ASN A 324 -11.02 4.58 -15.03
N GLU A 325 -12.20 4.59 -14.43
CA GLU A 325 -12.73 5.76 -13.71
C GLU A 325 -11.87 6.11 -12.50
N LEU A 326 -11.51 5.12 -11.68
CA LEU A 326 -10.59 5.29 -10.56
C LEU A 326 -9.23 5.81 -11.03
N ALA A 327 -8.67 5.23 -12.09
CA ALA A 327 -7.40 5.69 -12.65
C ALA A 327 -7.47 7.15 -13.13
N GLN A 328 -8.55 7.57 -13.79
CA GLN A 328 -8.75 8.96 -14.20
C GLN A 328 -8.88 9.89 -12.98
N PHE A 329 -9.53 9.45 -11.91
CA PHE A 329 -9.61 10.21 -10.66
C PHE A 329 -8.21 10.40 -10.05
N VAL A 330 -7.43 9.34 -9.94
CA VAL A 330 -6.05 9.35 -9.41
C VAL A 330 -5.16 10.26 -10.26
N TYR A 331 -5.22 10.14 -11.59
CA TYR A 331 -4.40 10.93 -12.50
C TYR A 331 -4.68 12.43 -12.40
N ARG A 332 -5.94 12.83 -12.33
CA ARG A 332 -6.31 14.25 -12.18
C ARG A 332 -5.81 14.83 -10.88
N ASN A 333 -5.99 14.10 -9.77
CA ASN A 333 -5.58 14.57 -8.45
C ASN A 333 -4.04 14.61 -8.30
N TYR A 334 -3.34 13.58 -8.78
CA TYR A 334 -1.88 13.56 -8.79
C TYR A 334 -1.31 14.72 -9.60
N ARG A 335 -1.83 14.94 -10.81
CA ARG A 335 -1.41 16.04 -11.67
C ARG A 335 -1.65 17.40 -11.01
N SER A 336 -2.85 17.64 -10.50
CA SER A 336 -3.20 18.89 -9.82
C SER A 336 -2.27 19.18 -8.64
N PHE A 337 -2.00 18.17 -7.82
CA PHE A 337 -1.05 18.28 -6.71
C PHE A 337 0.36 18.60 -7.20
N THR A 338 0.86 17.87 -8.20
CA THR A 338 2.20 18.07 -8.73
C THR A 338 2.36 19.47 -9.33
N GLU A 339 1.38 19.96 -10.09
CA GLU A 339 1.39 21.33 -10.64
C GLU A 339 1.44 22.39 -9.54
N GLN A 340 0.69 22.19 -8.46
CA GLN A 340 0.68 23.09 -7.31
C GLN A 340 2.05 23.15 -6.61
N ILE A 341 2.63 21.98 -6.29
CA ILE A 341 3.92 21.94 -5.59
C ILE A 341 5.06 22.44 -6.48
N GLN A 342 5.03 22.18 -7.79
CA GLN A 342 6.03 22.71 -8.73
C GLN A 342 5.97 24.22 -8.81
N GLY A 343 4.78 24.80 -8.94
CA GLY A 343 4.63 26.26 -8.98
C GLY A 343 5.18 26.93 -7.73
N ARG A 344 4.93 26.34 -6.55
CA ARG A 344 5.45 26.86 -5.29
C ARG A 344 6.96 26.66 -5.15
N TYR A 345 7.46 25.48 -5.45
CA TYR A 345 8.89 25.17 -5.44
C TYR A 345 9.69 26.15 -6.32
N GLN A 346 9.21 26.37 -7.53
CA GLN A 346 9.86 27.27 -8.46
C GLN A 346 9.85 28.72 -7.97
N LYS A 347 8.73 29.19 -7.43
CA LYS A 347 8.66 30.53 -6.85
C LYS A 347 9.69 30.72 -5.73
N LEU A 348 9.83 29.70 -4.85
CA LEU A 348 10.81 29.73 -3.77
C LEU A 348 12.26 29.70 -4.29
N ILE A 349 12.54 28.98 -5.38
CA ILE A 349 13.86 29.04 -6.03
C ILE A 349 14.15 30.42 -6.59
N ASP A 350 13.17 31.07 -7.21
CA ASP A 350 13.33 32.44 -7.75
C ASP A 350 13.61 33.45 -6.62
N GLU A 351 13.03 33.27 -5.45
CA GLU A 351 13.18 34.16 -4.29
C GLU A 351 14.46 33.89 -3.47
N GLU A 352 14.85 32.62 -3.27
CA GLU A 352 15.93 32.25 -2.36
C GLU A 352 17.20 31.73 -3.07
N GLY A 353 17.09 31.38 -4.38
CA GLY A 353 18.20 30.87 -5.18
C GLY A 353 18.45 29.38 -5.05
N TYR A 354 19.46 28.91 -5.82
CA TYR A 354 19.93 27.53 -5.84
C TYR A 354 21.46 27.51 -5.80
N PRO A 355 22.15 26.60 -5.12
CA PRO A 355 21.64 25.46 -4.34
C PRO A 355 20.88 25.87 -3.06
N ILE A 356 20.03 24.95 -2.56
CA ILE A 356 19.09 25.23 -1.49
C ILE A 356 19.81 25.39 -0.14
N ALA A 357 19.74 26.58 0.45
CA ALA A 357 20.37 26.85 1.73
C ALA A 357 19.86 25.94 2.85
N GLY A 358 20.76 25.24 3.53
CA GLY A 358 20.44 24.32 4.64
C GLY A 358 19.88 22.97 4.24
N ILE A 359 19.88 22.65 2.95
CA ILE A 359 19.67 21.29 2.41
C ILE A 359 21.00 20.80 1.84
N ASN A 360 21.28 19.51 1.98
CA ASN A 360 22.45 18.93 1.35
C ASN A 360 22.39 19.08 -0.17
N TRP A 361 23.54 19.28 -0.78
CA TRP A 361 23.67 19.27 -2.22
C TRP A 361 24.41 17.99 -2.64
N ASN A 362 23.89 17.22 -3.60
CA ASN A 362 24.44 15.91 -3.93
C ASN A 362 25.89 15.97 -4.44
N ILE A 363 26.34 17.10 -4.98
CA ILE A 363 27.74 17.33 -5.34
C ILE A 363 28.71 17.24 -4.15
N GLN A 364 28.19 17.35 -2.91
CA GLN A 364 28.96 17.23 -1.67
C GLN A 364 29.03 15.79 -1.17
N ALA A 365 28.25 14.87 -1.75
CA ALA A 365 28.06 13.52 -1.20
C ALA A 365 29.37 12.74 -1.09
N TRP A 366 30.24 12.81 -2.09
CA TRP A 366 31.54 12.14 -2.01
C TRP A 366 32.36 12.63 -0.79
N ASN A 367 32.47 13.94 -0.65
CA ASN A 367 33.29 14.54 0.42
C ASN A 367 32.71 14.32 1.82
N LYS A 368 31.37 14.24 1.94
CA LYS A 368 30.70 14.04 3.23
C LYS A 368 30.58 12.57 3.62
N GLU A 369 30.25 11.69 2.69
CA GLU A 369 29.85 10.32 3.00
C GLU A 369 30.95 9.29 2.67
N ILE A 370 31.78 9.53 1.65
CA ILE A 370 32.74 8.53 1.14
C ILE A 370 34.17 8.80 1.64
N ALA A 371 34.68 10.01 1.40
CA ALA A 371 36.06 10.35 1.69
C ALA A 371 36.45 10.13 3.17
N PRO A 372 35.61 10.46 4.17
CA PRO A 372 35.97 10.21 5.58
C PRO A 372 36.11 8.71 5.89
N LEU A 373 35.31 7.85 5.27
CA LEU A 373 35.36 6.41 5.47
C LEU A 373 36.63 5.80 4.85
N LEU A 374 36.98 6.19 3.62
CA LEU A 374 38.20 5.76 2.94
C LEU A 374 39.45 6.21 3.69
N ASN A 375 39.49 7.46 4.19
CA ASN A 375 40.58 7.99 5.00
C ASN A 375 40.73 7.29 6.34
N ALA A 376 39.63 6.76 6.89
CA ALA A 376 39.61 5.92 8.10
C ALA A 376 39.89 4.42 7.77
N HIS A 377 40.40 4.10 6.58
CA HIS A 377 40.71 2.74 6.10
C HIS A 377 39.50 1.78 6.18
N LYS A 378 38.27 2.30 6.05
CA LYS A 378 37.07 1.46 5.99
C LYS A 378 36.83 0.93 4.57
N ARG A 379 36.27 -0.26 4.50
CA ARG A 379 35.76 -0.79 3.23
C ARG A 379 34.37 -0.19 2.95
N VAL A 380 34.22 0.42 1.78
CA VAL A 380 33.02 1.16 1.41
C VAL A 380 32.47 0.62 0.09
N ALA A 381 31.17 0.34 0.04
CA ALA A 381 30.47 0.11 -1.20
C ALA A 381 29.60 1.32 -1.55
N ILE A 382 29.63 1.73 -2.81
CA ILE A 382 28.79 2.80 -3.35
C ILE A 382 27.84 2.19 -4.36
N ILE A 383 26.57 2.55 -4.27
CA ILE A 383 25.59 2.28 -5.32
C ILE A 383 25.26 3.62 -6.00
N TYR A 384 25.74 3.82 -7.23
CA TYR A 384 25.31 4.91 -8.08
C TYR A 384 23.98 4.52 -8.73
N ALA A 385 22.90 5.17 -8.32
CA ALA A 385 21.55 4.87 -8.78
C ALA A 385 21.04 5.99 -9.69
N ASP A 386 20.90 5.68 -10.99
CA ASP A 386 20.40 6.58 -12.02
C ASP A 386 18.88 6.75 -11.87
N ALA A 387 18.42 8.00 -11.84
CA ALA A 387 17.02 8.37 -11.72
C ALA A 387 16.32 7.83 -10.45
N PHE A 388 17.01 7.82 -9.32
CA PHE A 388 16.48 7.25 -8.07
C PHE A 388 15.73 8.31 -7.27
N ARG A 389 14.39 8.30 -7.32
CA ARG A 389 13.53 9.27 -6.62
C ARG A 389 13.64 9.15 -5.10
N PHE A 390 13.39 10.27 -4.42
CA PHE A 390 13.41 10.33 -2.97
C PHE A 390 12.43 9.34 -2.32
N GLU A 391 11.23 9.17 -2.87
CA GLU A 391 10.23 8.23 -2.35
C GLU A 391 10.67 6.77 -2.45
N MET A 392 11.43 6.41 -3.50
CA MET A 392 12.02 5.07 -3.65
C MET A 392 13.12 4.84 -2.61
N GLY A 393 13.93 5.87 -2.33
CA GLY A 393 14.92 5.86 -1.26
C GLY A 393 14.29 5.65 0.10
N LYS A 394 13.17 6.30 0.39
CA LYS A 394 12.41 6.12 1.65
C LYS A 394 11.85 4.71 1.79
N GLU A 395 11.28 4.14 0.73
CA GLU A 395 10.79 2.76 0.74
C GLU A 395 11.93 1.76 0.97
N LEU A 396 13.06 1.94 0.28
CA LEU A 396 14.23 1.09 0.46
C LEU A 396 14.78 1.20 1.89
N ALA A 397 14.91 2.41 2.42
CA ALA A 397 15.37 2.65 3.79
C ALA A 397 14.49 1.93 4.81
N GLN A 398 13.17 2.09 4.74
CA GLN A 398 12.21 1.41 5.61
C GLN A 398 12.33 -0.12 5.55
N SER A 399 12.56 -0.68 4.35
CA SER A 399 12.74 -2.12 4.16
C SER A 399 14.00 -2.68 4.85
N LEU A 400 14.99 -1.82 5.12
CA LEU A 400 16.30 -2.18 5.67
C LEU A 400 16.43 -1.92 7.19
N GLU A 401 15.60 -1.08 7.79
CA GLU A 401 15.70 -0.62 9.19
C GLU A 401 15.75 -1.76 10.22
N ASN A 402 15.07 -2.87 9.97
CA ASN A 402 15.10 -4.03 10.87
C ASN A 402 16.43 -4.81 10.85
N SER A 403 17.30 -4.57 9.87
CA SER A 403 18.51 -5.36 9.62
C SER A 403 19.79 -4.54 9.62
N TYR A 404 19.68 -3.22 9.48
CA TYR A 404 20.79 -2.28 9.32
C TYR A 404 20.52 -0.98 10.08
N THR A 405 21.58 -0.25 10.41
CA THR A 405 21.47 1.16 10.79
C THR A 405 21.37 1.98 9.50
N VAL A 406 20.22 2.60 9.27
CA VAL A 406 19.92 3.34 8.04
C VAL A 406 19.83 4.83 8.33
N SER A 407 20.45 5.64 7.48
CA SER A 407 20.29 7.09 7.44
C SER A 407 19.91 7.49 6.02
N ILE A 408 18.93 8.35 5.88
CA ILE A 408 18.52 8.91 4.60
C ILE A 408 18.30 10.40 4.75
N GLN A 409 18.83 11.18 3.82
CA GLN A 409 18.72 12.63 3.81
C GLN A 409 18.25 13.12 2.44
N PRO A 410 17.37 14.15 2.40
CA PRO A 410 17.06 14.82 1.15
C PRO A 410 18.27 15.63 0.70
N SER A 411 18.65 15.47 -0.56
CA SER A 411 19.73 16.21 -1.18
C SER A 411 19.23 16.86 -2.47
N ALA A 412 19.57 18.14 -2.67
CA ALA A 412 19.33 18.81 -3.94
C ALA A 412 20.27 18.24 -5.01
N ALA A 413 19.74 17.86 -6.16
CA ALA A 413 20.54 17.33 -7.26
C ALA A 413 21.28 18.45 -7.99
N TYR A 414 22.41 18.14 -8.61
CA TYR A 414 23.08 19.08 -9.53
C TYR A 414 22.22 19.31 -10.78
N VAL A 415 22.06 20.55 -11.17
CA VAL A 415 21.20 20.94 -12.30
C VAL A 415 22.02 21.42 -13.51
N PRO A 416 21.50 21.20 -14.75
CA PRO A 416 20.29 20.44 -15.11
C PRO A 416 20.38 18.97 -14.70
N THR A 417 19.23 18.36 -14.38
CA THR A 417 19.11 16.96 -13.93
C THR A 417 19.30 15.98 -15.11
N VAL A 418 20.45 16.09 -15.75
CA VAL A 418 20.91 15.26 -16.87
C VAL A 418 21.93 14.27 -16.33
N THR A 419 21.75 12.98 -16.61
CA THR A 419 22.57 11.88 -16.07
C THR A 419 24.08 12.13 -16.16
N ARG A 420 24.59 12.62 -17.31
CA ARG A 420 26.03 12.88 -17.46
C ARG A 420 26.56 13.96 -16.52
N PHE A 421 25.75 14.97 -16.17
CA PHE A 421 26.12 16.03 -15.24
C PHE A 421 25.90 15.61 -13.79
N GLY A 422 24.76 15.00 -13.48
CA GLY A 422 24.46 14.51 -12.16
C GLY A 422 25.45 13.44 -11.69
N MET A 423 25.79 12.48 -12.54
CA MET A 423 26.81 11.47 -12.22
C MET A 423 28.21 12.07 -12.09
N ALA A 424 28.54 13.12 -12.85
CA ALA A 424 29.81 13.84 -12.68
C ALA A 424 29.86 14.62 -11.35
N ALA A 425 28.73 15.14 -10.90
CA ALA A 425 28.62 15.82 -9.62
C ALA A 425 28.86 14.92 -8.40
N LEU A 426 28.65 13.61 -8.53
CA LEU A 426 28.86 12.64 -7.45
C LEU A 426 30.33 12.18 -7.32
N LEU A 427 31.27 12.77 -8.07
CA LEU A 427 32.68 12.39 -8.08
C LEU A 427 33.50 13.15 -7.00
N PRO A 428 34.70 12.65 -6.65
CA PRO A 428 35.62 13.35 -5.76
C PRO A 428 35.87 14.80 -6.24
N ASP A 429 35.97 15.72 -5.31
CA ASP A 429 36.27 17.16 -5.55
C ASP A 429 35.27 17.92 -6.45
N ALA A 430 34.15 17.29 -6.84
CA ALA A 430 33.18 17.88 -7.78
C ALA A 430 32.67 19.26 -7.31
N GLU A 431 32.38 19.42 -6.00
CA GLU A 431 31.87 20.67 -5.42
C GLU A 431 32.72 21.91 -5.81
N SER A 432 34.03 21.75 -5.85
CA SER A 432 34.95 22.88 -6.14
C SER A 432 35.52 22.89 -7.56
N LYS A 433 35.39 21.78 -8.29
CA LYS A 433 36.14 21.56 -9.53
C LYS A 433 35.27 21.24 -10.75
N LEU A 434 33.99 20.86 -10.57
CA LEU A 434 33.13 20.51 -11.69
C LEU A 434 32.80 21.74 -12.51
N GLN A 435 33.09 21.67 -13.81
CA GLN A 435 32.79 22.70 -14.78
C GLN A 435 32.02 22.10 -15.96
N LEU A 436 31.04 22.81 -16.45
CA LEU A 436 30.37 22.50 -17.71
C LEU A 436 30.93 23.37 -18.81
N ALA A 437 31.71 22.81 -19.72
CA ALA A 437 32.37 23.50 -20.81
C ALA A 437 31.80 23.09 -22.18
N VAL A 438 31.85 24.00 -23.14
CA VAL A 438 31.42 23.73 -24.52
C VAL A 438 32.58 23.13 -25.32
N GLU A 439 32.39 21.89 -25.78
CA GLU A 439 33.32 21.20 -26.67
C GLU A 439 32.56 20.74 -27.92
N GLU A 440 33.06 21.11 -29.10
CA GLU A 440 32.44 20.77 -30.39
C GLU A 440 30.93 21.12 -30.46
N GLY A 441 30.55 22.25 -29.88
CA GLY A 441 29.15 22.72 -29.88
C GLY A 441 28.24 22.02 -28.90
N LYS A 442 28.77 21.17 -28.00
CA LYS A 442 28.02 20.45 -26.96
C LYS A 442 28.55 20.80 -25.58
N LEU A 443 27.62 20.92 -24.62
CA LEU A 443 27.96 21.12 -23.22
C LEU A 443 28.39 19.78 -22.59
N GLN A 444 29.57 19.78 -21.96
CA GLN A 444 30.23 18.56 -21.43
C GLN A 444 30.77 18.82 -20.02
N PRO A 445 30.77 17.79 -19.12
CA PRO A 445 31.30 17.89 -17.76
C PRO A 445 32.82 17.67 -17.72
N TYR A 446 33.51 18.54 -17.00
CA TYR A 446 34.97 18.47 -16.79
C TYR A 446 35.31 18.58 -15.30
N LEU A 447 36.27 17.77 -14.84
CA LEU A 447 36.92 17.86 -13.52
C LEU A 447 38.42 18.01 -13.71
N GLU A 448 38.99 19.12 -13.22
CA GLU A 448 40.42 19.43 -13.35
C GLU A 448 40.92 19.30 -14.80
N GLY A 449 40.12 19.74 -15.74
CA GLY A 449 40.44 19.69 -17.17
C GLY A 449 40.30 18.33 -17.83
N LYS A 450 39.90 17.30 -17.09
CA LYS A 450 39.57 15.96 -17.63
C LYS A 450 38.07 15.88 -17.89
N LYS A 451 37.69 15.39 -19.07
CA LYS A 451 36.32 15.09 -19.41
C LYS A 451 35.85 13.89 -18.58
N VAL A 452 34.65 13.98 -17.99
CA VAL A 452 34.03 12.93 -17.14
C VAL A 452 32.63 12.56 -17.60
N ASP A 453 32.45 12.55 -18.90
CA ASP A 453 31.17 12.31 -19.55
C ASP A 453 30.75 10.84 -19.51
N LEU A 454 31.65 9.93 -19.85
CA LEU A 454 31.37 8.50 -19.90
C LEU A 454 31.61 7.81 -18.54
N PRO A 455 30.94 6.66 -18.29
CA PRO A 455 31.19 5.86 -17.09
C PRO A 455 32.67 5.49 -16.89
N THR A 456 33.37 5.14 -17.98
CA THR A 456 34.80 4.82 -17.96
C THR A 456 35.68 6.00 -17.54
N ASP A 457 35.34 7.20 -18.02
CA ASP A 457 36.07 8.43 -17.64
C ASP A 457 35.92 8.72 -16.16
N ARG A 458 34.69 8.58 -15.64
CA ARG A 458 34.37 8.76 -14.21
C ARG A 458 35.11 7.76 -13.32
N ILE A 459 35.15 6.47 -13.70
CA ILE A 459 35.91 5.45 -12.95
C ILE A 459 37.40 5.79 -12.96
N SER A 460 37.99 6.10 -14.11
CA SER A 460 39.39 6.49 -14.21
C SER A 460 39.70 7.77 -13.37
N TYR A 461 38.76 8.71 -13.30
CA TYR A 461 38.91 9.87 -12.46
C TYR A 461 38.91 9.49 -10.98
N ILE A 462 37.96 8.63 -10.51
CA ILE A 462 37.93 8.13 -9.14
C ILE A 462 39.24 7.43 -8.80
N GLU A 463 39.73 6.52 -9.64
CA GLU A 463 41.01 5.81 -9.45
C GLU A 463 42.19 6.77 -9.25
N SER A 464 42.19 7.91 -9.96
CA SER A 464 43.24 8.92 -9.82
C SER A 464 43.15 9.73 -8.52
N LYS A 465 42.03 9.66 -7.80
CA LYS A 465 41.74 10.47 -6.61
C LYS A 465 41.69 9.70 -5.28
N VAL A 466 41.44 8.41 -5.35
CA VAL A 466 41.41 7.60 -4.13
C VAL A 466 42.84 7.39 -3.60
N PRO A 467 43.01 7.21 -2.26
CA PRO A 467 44.32 6.94 -1.67
C PRO A 467 44.99 5.69 -2.28
N ALA A 468 46.30 5.68 -2.40
CA ALA A 468 47.06 4.60 -3.05
C ALA A 468 46.83 3.20 -2.45
N HIS A 469 46.38 3.10 -1.21
CA HIS A 469 46.04 1.85 -0.55
C HIS A 469 44.61 1.35 -0.89
N VAL A 470 43.82 2.14 -1.59
CA VAL A 470 42.44 1.78 -1.95
C VAL A 470 42.40 1.05 -3.28
N LYS A 471 42.00 -0.21 -3.24
CA LYS A 471 41.71 -0.99 -4.44
C LYS A 471 40.22 -0.83 -4.80
N LEU A 472 39.97 -0.35 -6.00
CA LEU A 472 38.63 -0.14 -6.53
C LEU A 472 38.18 -1.33 -7.38
N MET A 473 36.88 -1.65 -7.29
CA MET A 473 36.19 -2.55 -8.21
C MET A 473 34.91 -1.86 -8.71
N ASP A 474 34.69 -1.86 -10.00
CA ASP A 474 33.48 -1.33 -10.65
C ASP A 474 32.68 -2.47 -11.28
N VAL A 475 31.37 -2.50 -11.04
CA VAL A 475 30.47 -3.55 -11.53
C VAL A 475 29.06 -3.00 -11.73
N ARG A 476 28.31 -3.56 -12.67
CA ARG A 476 26.89 -3.24 -12.84
C ARG A 476 26.06 -3.98 -11.80
N SER A 477 24.90 -3.39 -11.40
CA SER A 477 24.01 -4.00 -10.42
C SER A 477 23.54 -5.41 -10.82
N GLU A 478 23.21 -5.60 -12.07
CA GLU A 478 22.76 -6.90 -12.62
C GLU A 478 23.83 -8.00 -12.57
N ASP A 479 25.11 -7.64 -12.64
CA ASP A 479 26.24 -8.57 -12.65
C ASP A 479 26.87 -8.76 -11.26
N PHE A 480 26.55 -7.89 -10.31
CA PHE A 480 27.24 -7.84 -9.01
C PHE A 480 27.09 -9.13 -8.20
N LEU A 481 25.92 -9.75 -8.16
CA LEU A 481 25.68 -10.95 -7.34
C LEU A 481 26.51 -12.16 -7.78
N SER A 482 27.01 -12.16 -9.02
CA SER A 482 27.93 -13.18 -9.56
C SER A 482 29.40 -12.75 -9.54
N ALA A 483 29.67 -11.47 -9.17
CA ALA A 483 31.01 -10.94 -9.15
C ALA A 483 31.84 -11.50 -7.99
N ASN A 484 33.11 -11.81 -8.23
CA ASN A 484 34.04 -12.23 -7.19
C ASN A 484 34.70 -11.01 -6.52
N VAL A 485 34.16 -10.59 -5.38
CA VAL A 485 34.70 -9.48 -4.59
C VAL A 485 35.69 -10.00 -3.56
N THR A 486 36.97 -9.80 -3.81
CA THR A 486 38.05 -10.25 -2.93
C THR A 486 38.24 -9.30 -1.73
N SER A 487 38.88 -9.80 -0.66
CA SER A 487 39.04 -9.04 0.59
C SER A 487 39.97 -7.81 0.47
N ASP A 488 40.75 -7.71 -0.59
CA ASP A 488 41.63 -6.58 -0.91
C ASP A 488 40.93 -5.41 -1.59
N VAL A 489 39.64 -5.60 -2.05
CA VAL A 489 38.83 -4.49 -2.56
C VAL A 489 38.34 -3.62 -1.42
N ASN A 490 38.74 -2.35 -1.38
CA ASN A 490 38.39 -1.38 -0.35
C ASN A 490 37.24 -0.46 -0.78
N LEU A 491 37.14 -0.18 -2.09
CA LEU A 491 36.09 0.63 -2.68
C LEU A 491 35.38 -0.19 -3.76
N LEU A 492 34.13 -0.51 -3.50
CA LEU A 492 33.26 -1.20 -4.46
C LEU A 492 32.29 -0.19 -5.05
N ILE A 493 32.28 -0.08 -6.36
CA ILE A 493 31.31 0.75 -7.09
C ILE A 493 30.33 -0.15 -7.81
N ILE A 494 29.05 -0.01 -7.50
CA ILE A 494 27.95 -0.69 -8.14
C ILE A 494 27.17 0.38 -8.91
N ARG A 495 26.97 0.17 -10.21
CA ARG A 495 26.25 1.11 -11.07
C ARG A 495 24.91 0.53 -11.51
N SER A 496 23.83 1.30 -11.34
CA SER A 496 22.50 0.96 -11.82
C SER A 496 21.98 2.03 -12.77
N GLN A 497 21.45 1.59 -13.91
CA GLN A 497 20.75 2.42 -14.90
C GLN A 497 19.34 1.88 -15.18
N SER A 498 18.92 0.83 -14.46
CA SER A 498 17.70 0.07 -14.76
C SER A 498 16.45 0.89 -14.49
N ILE A 499 16.47 1.82 -13.50
CA ILE A 499 15.31 2.66 -13.18
C ILE A 499 15.04 3.65 -14.31
N ASP A 500 16.09 4.33 -14.80
CA ASP A 500 15.97 5.27 -15.92
C ASP A 500 15.53 4.54 -17.21
N ALA A 501 16.16 3.41 -17.53
CA ALA A 501 15.80 2.59 -18.68
C ALA A 501 14.34 2.09 -18.62
N ALA A 502 13.87 1.69 -17.43
CA ALA A 502 12.47 1.32 -17.19
C ALA A 502 11.54 2.52 -17.37
N GLY A 503 11.95 3.70 -16.92
CA GLY A 503 11.21 4.95 -17.08
C GLY A 503 11.02 5.34 -18.55
N GLU A 504 12.06 5.22 -19.38
CA GLU A 504 11.97 5.48 -20.82
C GLU A 504 10.97 4.55 -21.55
N ASN A 505 10.71 3.37 -20.98
CA ASN A 505 9.77 2.36 -21.46
C ASN A 505 8.57 2.21 -20.54
N LEU A 506 8.07 3.30 -19.94
CA LEU A 506 6.93 3.30 -19.02
C LEU A 506 5.64 2.82 -19.71
N ASN A 507 5.52 1.54 -19.80
CA ASN A 507 4.35 0.76 -20.18
C ASN A 507 4.01 -0.22 -19.05
N SER A 508 3.26 -1.27 -19.31
CA SER A 508 2.91 -2.31 -18.34
C SER A 508 4.12 -2.96 -17.62
N VAL A 509 5.31 -2.89 -18.17
CA VAL A 509 6.52 -3.54 -17.66
C VAL A 509 7.38 -2.58 -16.80
N GLY A 510 7.46 -1.29 -17.17
CA GLY A 510 8.41 -0.34 -16.57
C GLY A 510 8.32 -0.20 -15.04
N TYR A 511 7.11 -0.10 -14.49
CA TYR A 511 6.95 -0.01 -13.03
C TYR A 511 7.38 -1.30 -12.30
N SER A 512 7.16 -2.48 -12.89
CA SER A 512 7.59 -3.74 -12.31
C SER A 512 9.11 -3.92 -12.37
N GLU A 513 9.78 -3.36 -13.39
CA GLU A 513 11.23 -3.32 -13.50
C GLU A 513 11.86 -2.40 -12.43
N MET A 514 11.28 -1.23 -12.18
CA MET A 514 11.68 -0.34 -11.08
C MET A 514 11.60 -1.04 -9.72
N GLU A 515 10.51 -1.77 -9.46
CA GLU A 515 10.36 -2.58 -8.25
C GLU A 515 11.40 -3.71 -8.17
N SER A 516 11.75 -4.29 -9.29
CA SER A 516 12.76 -5.36 -9.37
C SER A 516 14.15 -4.83 -9.05
N GLU A 517 14.49 -3.62 -9.53
CA GLU A 517 15.76 -2.97 -9.22
C GLU A 517 15.88 -2.62 -7.72
N MET A 518 14.82 -2.14 -7.08
CA MET A 518 14.82 -1.90 -5.63
C MET A 518 15.06 -3.19 -4.84
N ARG A 519 14.46 -4.31 -5.27
CA ARG A 519 14.75 -5.62 -4.68
C ARG A 519 16.18 -6.07 -4.94
N LEU A 520 16.75 -5.72 -6.09
CA LEU A 520 18.15 -6.00 -6.41
C LEU A 520 19.08 -5.18 -5.51
N PHE A 521 18.80 -3.90 -5.24
CA PHE A 521 19.57 -3.09 -4.28
C PHE A 521 19.60 -3.75 -2.90
N THR A 522 18.47 -4.23 -2.40
CA THR A 522 18.43 -4.97 -1.13
C THR A 522 19.34 -6.22 -1.14
N LYS A 523 19.37 -6.97 -2.25
CA LYS A 523 20.27 -8.12 -2.42
C LYS A 523 21.73 -7.69 -2.50
N CYS A 524 22.04 -6.61 -3.24
CA CYS A 524 23.38 -6.04 -3.35
C CYS A 524 23.91 -5.59 -1.98
N ILE A 525 23.11 -4.89 -1.17
CA ILE A 525 23.47 -4.46 0.17
C ILE A 525 23.81 -5.66 1.07
N ARG A 526 23.00 -6.71 1.03
CA ARG A 526 23.26 -7.95 1.77
C ARG A 526 24.54 -8.63 1.30
N ALA A 527 24.79 -8.69 0.00
CA ALA A 527 26.02 -9.25 -0.57
C ALA A 527 27.25 -8.42 -0.21
N CYS A 528 27.15 -7.08 -0.18
CA CYS A 528 28.19 -6.18 0.32
C CYS A 528 28.57 -6.52 1.76
N LYS A 529 27.57 -6.64 2.66
CA LYS A 529 27.81 -7.03 4.06
C LYS A 529 28.53 -8.38 4.17
N ASN A 530 28.06 -9.39 3.41
CA ASN A 530 28.68 -10.72 3.41
C ASN A 530 30.11 -10.72 2.86
N SER A 531 30.45 -9.75 2.01
CA SER A 531 31.82 -9.53 1.48
C SER A 531 32.67 -8.63 2.40
N GLY A 532 32.16 -8.27 3.59
CA GLY A 532 32.90 -7.49 4.60
C GLY A 532 32.89 -5.98 4.38
N PHE A 533 31.89 -5.43 3.65
CA PHE A 533 31.65 -4.00 3.58
C PHE A 533 30.67 -3.60 4.69
N ASP A 534 31.17 -2.85 5.68
CA ASP A 534 30.35 -2.38 6.80
C ASP A 534 29.56 -1.11 6.46
N ASN A 535 29.96 -0.41 5.39
CA ASN A 535 29.33 0.83 4.96
C ASN A 535 28.92 0.70 3.49
N VAL A 536 27.64 0.94 3.22
CA VAL A 536 27.07 1.01 1.89
C VAL A 536 26.41 2.36 1.73
N VAL A 537 26.78 3.14 0.73
CA VAL A 537 26.21 4.46 0.45
C VAL A 537 25.54 4.41 -0.91
N ILE A 538 24.26 4.80 -0.95
CA ILE A 538 23.50 4.93 -2.21
C ILE A 538 23.45 6.40 -2.56
N MET A 539 23.85 6.75 -3.77
CA MET A 539 23.88 8.12 -4.27
C MET A 539 23.09 8.22 -5.57
N ALA A 540 22.08 9.07 -5.56
CA ALA A 540 21.28 9.38 -6.73
C ALA A 540 21.79 10.64 -7.42
N ASP A 541 21.89 10.61 -8.73
CA ASP A 541 22.26 11.75 -9.57
C ASP A 541 21.08 12.72 -9.78
N HIS A 542 19.90 12.20 -10.05
CA HIS A 542 18.62 12.91 -10.15
C HIS A 542 17.44 11.96 -9.91
N GLY A 543 16.23 12.54 -9.79
CA GLY A 543 14.98 11.81 -9.86
C GLY A 543 14.31 11.99 -11.22
N TYR A 544 12.98 11.82 -11.26
CA TYR A 544 12.22 11.96 -12.51
C TYR A 544 10.79 12.45 -12.25
N MET A 545 10.15 12.98 -13.28
CA MET A 545 8.72 13.23 -13.33
C MET A 545 8.00 12.17 -14.15
N VAL A 546 6.78 11.86 -13.75
CA VAL A 546 5.84 11.04 -14.52
C VAL A 546 4.60 11.85 -14.82
N GLN A 547 4.21 11.85 -16.08
CA GLN A 547 2.99 12.45 -16.58
C GLN A 547 1.98 11.34 -16.86
N PRO A 548 0.96 11.14 -15.99
CA PRO A 548 0.04 10.01 -16.13
C PRO A 548 -0.72 10.00 -17.46
N LYS A 549 -0.98 11.18 -17.98
CA LYS A 549 -1.68 11.38 -19.24
C LYS A 549 -1.21 12.66 -19.90
N TYR A 550 -0.71 12.53 -21.11
CA TYR A 550 -0.31 13.67 -21.94
C TYR A 550 -1.51 14.58 -22.23
N GLN A 551 -1.31 15.89 -22.11
CA GLN A 551 -2.30 16.92 -22.45
C GLN A 551 -1.75 17.84 -23.55
N ALA A 552 -2.64 18.42 -24.34
CA ALA A 552 -2.24 19.25 -25.48
C ALA A 552 -1.33 20.45 -25.12
N GLY A 553 -1.44 20.98 -23.88
CA GLY A 553 -0.61 22.07 -23.37
C GLY A 553 0.78 21.70 -22.89
N ASP A 554 1.08 20.40 -22.76
CA ASP A 554 2.35 19.92 -22.19
C ASP A 554 3.52 20.06 -23.17
N ASN A 555 3.25 20.07 -24.46
CA ASN A 555 4.28 20.33 -25.47
C ASN A 555 4.52 21.84 -25.60
N MET A 556 5.64 22.28 -25.10
CA MET A 556 6.01 23.70 -25.06
C MET A 556 6.99 24.07 -26.18
N SER A 557 6.90 25.32 -26.63
CA SER A 557 7.90 25.87 -27.54
C SER A 557 9.23 26.09 -26.84
N LYS A 558 10.31 25.70 -27.50
CA LYS A 558 11.68 25.96 -27.02
C LYS A 558 11.99 27.45 -26.98
N PRO A 559 12.82 27.91 -26.03
CA PRO A 559 13.45 29.22 -26.09
C PRO A 559 14.18 29.46 -27.41
N VAL A 560 14.17 30.70 -27.87
CA VAL A 560 14.84 31.08 -29.12
C VAL A 560 16.29 31.47 -28.83
N GLY A 561 17.23 31.01 -29.65
CA GLY A 561 18.64 31.34 -29.51
C GLY A 561 19.58 30.23 -30.00
N THR A 562 20.87 30.38 -29.70
CA THR A 562 21.90 29.38 -30.03
C THR A 562 22.10 28.46 -28.85
N SER A 563 21.72 27.19 -29.03
CA SER A 563 21.79 26.18 -27.96
C SER A 563 22.98 25.24 -28.15
N VAL A 564 23.70 24.97 -27.08
CA VAL A 564 24.78 23.97 -26.97
C VAL A 564 24.35 22.73 -26.18
N MET A 565 23.14 22.76 -25.61
CA MET A 565 22.48 21.64 -24.96
C MET A 565 20.97 21.69 -25.24
N ASN A 566 20.43 20.62 -25.76
CA ASN A 566 19.01 20.50 -26.09
C ASN A 566 18.47 19.17 -25.52
N GLU A 567 17.86 19.25 -24.36
CA GLU A 567 17.24 18.12 -23.71
C GLU A 567 15.70 18.26 -23.71
N ARG A 568 15.00 17.28 -23.23
CA ARG A 568 13.52 17.25 -23.23
C ARG A 568 12.89 18.37 -22.42
N ARG A 569 13.54 18.80 -21.32
CA ARG A 569 13.03 19.81 -20.39
C ARG A 569 13.96 20.99 -20.19
N SER A 570 15.17 20.91 -20.69
CA SER A 570 16.14 22.01 -20.54
C SER A 570 16.94 22.29 -21.79
N GLN A 571 17.44 23.53 -21.87
CA GLN A 571 18.38 23.99 -22.86
C GLN A 571 19.46 24.83 -22.19
N ALA A 572 20.64 24.89 -22.81
CA ALA A 572 21.70 25.79 -22.40
C ALA A 572 22.33 26.46 -23.61
N GLY A 573 22.69 27.75 -23.49
CA GLY A 573 23.30 28.51 -24.57
C GLY A 573 23.05 30.01 -24.46
N ASP A 574 23.10 30.72 -25.59
CA ASP A 574 22.67 32.10 -25.72
C ASP A 574 21.18 32.11 -26.07
N LEU A 575 20.33 32.13 -25.03
CA LEU A 575 18.89 31.89 -25.11
C LEU A 575 18.11 33.14 -24.72
N ASN A 576 17.04 33.41 -25.47
CA ASN A 576 15.99 34.36 -25.11
C ASN A 576 14.77 33.61 -24.54
N GLY A 577 14.24 34.10 -23.41
CA GLY A 577 13.13 33.49 -22.75
C GLY A 577 11.82 33.57 -23.51
N ASN A 578 10.92 32.67 -23.15
CA ASN A 578 9.51 32.72 -23.50
C ASN A 578 8.65 32.46 -22.23
N GLU A 579 7.35 32.57 -22.35
CA GLU A 579 6.42 32.39 -21.24
C GLU A 579 6.42 30.96 -20.65
N ASN A 580 6.94 29.98 -21.41
CA ASN A 580 6.93 28.56 -21.08
C ASN A 580 8.19 28.08 -20.37
N SER A 581 9.19 28.97 -20.20
CA SER A 581 10.48 28.59 -19.65
C SER A 581 10.93 29.54 -18.54
N TRP A 582 11.59 28.96 -17.54
CA TRP A 582 12.39 29.70 -16.57
C TRP A 582 13.81 29.82 -17.11
N LEU A 583 14.42 31.01 -16.94
CA LEU A 583 15.77 31.28 -17.38
C LEU A 583 16.64 31.63 -16.18
N TYR A 584 17.80 31.01 -16.10
CA TYR A 584 18.80 31.26 -15.07
C TYR A 584 20.18 31.44 -15.67
N THR A 585 20.99 32.31 -15.06
CA THR A 585 22.44 32.29 -15.30
C THR A 585 23.07 31.08 -14.58
N PRO A 586 24.26 30.64 -15.00
CA PRO A 586 24.96 29.55 -14.28
C PRO A 586 25.11 29.81 -12.78
N GLU A 587 25.42 31.04 -12.39
CA GLU A 587 25.62 31.44 -11.00
C GLU A 587 24.34 31.32 -10.17
N GLN A 588 23.18 31.64 -10.74
CA GLN A 588 21.88 31.55 -10.06
C GLN A 588 21.50 30.10 -9.68
N ILE A 589 22.09 29.13 -10.37
CA ILE A 589 21.83 27.69 -10.15
C ILE A 589 23.08 26.94 -9.68
N GLY A 590 24.11 27.65 -9.22
CA GLY A 590 25.32 27.07 -8.67
C GLY A 590 26.20 26.28 -9.65
N VAL A 591 26.06 26.51 -10.95
CA VAL A 591 26.79 25.81 -12.01
C VAL A 591 28.00 26.62 -12.45
N GLN A 592 29.17 25.99 -12.50
CA GLN A 592 30.35 26.60 -13.11
C GLN A 592 30.33 26.36 -14.63
N SER A 593 30.01 27.37 -15.40
CA SER A 593 29.95 27.27 -16.88
C SER A 593 30.13 28.61 -17.54
N GLN A 594 30.57 28.59 -18.83
CA GLN A 594 30.68 29.77 -19.69
C GLN A 594 29.43 29.99 -20.56
N VAL A 595 28.41 29.11 -20.45
CA VAL A 595 27.16 29.34 -21.18
C VAL A 595 26.41 30.54 -20.59
N TYR A 596 25.67 31.23 -21.45
CA TYR A 596 25.02 32.47 -21.05
C TYR A 596 23.81 32.21 -20.14
N ARG A 597 23.02 31.20 -20.46
CA ARG A 597 21.78 30.85 -19.74
C ARG A 597 21.45 29.35 -19.79
N PHE A 598 20.75 28.91 -18.76
CA PHE A 598 20.01 27.66 -18.72
C PHE A 598 18.52 27.99 -18.76
N ALA A 599 17.77 27.25 -19.56
CA ALA A 599 16.32 27.34 -19.66
C ALA A 599 15.70 26.04 -19.24
N PHE A 600 14.67 26.09 -18.40
CA PHE A 600 13.93 24.91 -17.90
C PHE A 600 12.45 25.06 -18.24
N ALA A 601 11.83 24.00 -18.73
CA ALA A 601 10.40 23.96 -19.01
C ALA A 601 9.58 24.04 -17.71
N LYS A 602 8.49 24.82 -17.75
CA LYS A 602 7.59 24.99 -16.60
C LYS A 602 6.72 23.75 -16.37
N GLN A 603 6.38 23.51 -15.12
CA GLN A 603 5.43 22.46 -14.67
C GLN A 603 5.69 21.09 -15.35
N TYR A 604 4.67 20.52 -16.02
CA TYR A 604 4.80 19.32 -16.85
C TYR A 604 5.31 19.58 -18.27
N GLY A 605 5.71 20.82 -18.58
CA GLY A 605 6.14 21.20 -19.91
C GLY A 605 7.35 20.40 -20.39
N ILE A 606 7.28 19.99 -21.64
CA ILE A 606 8.36 19.30 -22.34
C ILE A 606 8.55 19.93 -23.73
N TYR A 607 9.77 19.93 -24.20
CA TYR A 607 10.13 20.42 -25.53
C TYR A 607 10.07 19.31 -26.60
N GLU A 608 9.83 18.07 -26.19
CA GLU A 608 9.70 16.90 -27.04
C GLU A 608 8.29 16.30 -26.90
N LYS A 609 7.69 15.83 -28.00
CA LYS A 609 6.31 15.32 -28.01
C LYS A 609 6.20 13.89 -27.47
N ASN A 610 5.04 13.58 -26.88
CA ASN A 610 4.60 12.24 -26.56
C ASN A 610 5.47 11.48 -25.52
N LYS A 611 6.10 12.19 -24.60
CA LYS A 611 6.80 11.58 -23.47
C LYS A 611 5.96 11.65 -22.21
N ILE A 612 5.95 10.58 -21.44
CA ILE A 612 5.26 10.47 -20.14
C ILE A 612 6.22 10.33 -18.96
N TYR A 613 7.47 10.01 -19.24
CA TYR A 613 8.58 9.96 -18.29
C TYR A 613 9.65 10.96 -18.74
N PHE A 614 10.14 11.75 -17.83
CA PHE A 614 11.17 12.72 -18.12
C PHE A 614 11.90 13.22 -16.87
N HIS A 615 13.12 13.60 -17.08
CA HIS A 615 13.98 14.35 -16.18
C HIS A 615 14.62 15.51 -16.96
N GLU A 616 15.78 16.02 -16.57
CA GLU A 616 16.55 17.09 -17.24
C GLU A 616 16.03 18.50 -16.92
N GLY A 617 15.07 18.61 -16.02
CA GLY A 617 14.43 19.86 -15.63
C GLY A 617 14.87 20.39 -14.27
N LEU A 618 13.99 21.20 -13.68
CA LEU A 618 14.14 21.78 -12.34
C LEU A 618 12.82 21.60 -11.56
N SER A 619 12.29 20.40 -11.55
CA SER A 619 11.12 20.05 -10.73
C SER A 619 11.55 19.47 -9.39
N LEU A 620 10.64 19.51 -8.42
CA LEU A 620 10.89 18.97 -7.08
C LEU A 620 11.27 17.48 -7.11
N GLN A 621 10.53 16.68 -7.90
CA GLN A 621 10.75 15.25 -8.02
C GLN A 621 12.01 14.87 -8.82
N GLU A 622 12.45 15.72 -9.75
CA GLU A 622 13.71 15.54 -10.46
C GLU A 622 14.90 15.92 -9.58
N ASN A 623 14.68 16.90 -8.70
CA ASN A 623 15.74 17.65 -8.02
C ASN A 623 16.00 17.19 -6.59
N ILE A 624 15.00 16.70 -5.85
CA ILE A 624 15.20 16.21 -4.49
C ILE A 624 15.36 14.69 -4.51
N VAL A 625 16.59 14.27 -4.21
CA VAL A 625 17.05 12.88 -4.28
C VAL A 625 17.53 12.35 -2.94
N PRO A 626 17.54 11.02 -2.73
CA PRO A 626 18.07 10.42 -1.51
C PRO A 626 19.60 10.27 -1.56
N ILE A 627 20.23 10.55 -0.45
CA ILE A 627 21.59 10.08 -0.14
C ILE A 627 21.55 9.38 1.20
#